data_a1f20aa9600267c8bf864d37f13bc44c
#
_entry.id   a1f20aa9600267c8bf864d37f13bc44c
#
_cell.length_a   1.000
_cell.length_b   1.000
_cell.length_c   1.000
_cell.angle_alpha   90.00
_cell.angle_beta   90.00
_cell.angle_gamma   90.00
#
_symmetry.space_group_name_H-M   'P 1'
#
loop_
_entity.id
_entity.type
_entity.pdbx_description
1 polymer ?
#
loop_
_entity_poly.entity_id
_entity_poly.type
_entity_poly.pdbx_seq_one_letter_code
_entity_poly.pdbx_strand_id
1 'polypeptide(L)'
;MSKTEITAEPGIPMIIITREFDAPRELVFRAHTDPDLLVQWLGPRDLALTVDQYEVRNGGAWHYVNTDAEGNTYGFHGVFHGDPSPDAIVQTFEFEGAPGHVCLQSTTLAGRGGKTLMRSVSSFQSVEDRDAMVASGMERGVHDSGERLAELLARLQAS
;
A
#
# COMPACT_ATOMS: atom_id res chain seq x y z
N MET A 1 21.18 1.87 3.88
CA MET A 1 19.97 1.13 4.24
C MET A 1 18.74 1.98 3.95
N SER A 2 17.81 1.41 3.21
CA SER A 2 16.62 2.14 2.77
C SER A 2 15.62 2.30 3.90
N LYS A 3 15.00 3.47 3.95
CA LYS A 3 13.95 3.78 4.92
C LYS A 3 12.69 4.18 4.17
N THR A 4 11.54 3.94 4.79
CA THR A 4 10.29 4.50 4.33
C THR A 4 10.23 5.95 4.76
N GLU A 5 9.97 6.85 3.81
CA GLU A 5 9.79 8.26 4.07
C GLU A 5 8.34 8.64 3.83
N ILE A 6 7.75 9.36 4.77
CA ILE A 6 6.36 9.80 4.71
C ILE A 6 6.33 11.31 4.75
N THR A 7 5.72 11.93 3.75
CA THR A 7 5.57 13.38 3.68
C THR A 7 4.09 13.75 3.71
N ALA A 8 3.70 14.58 4.66
CA ALA A 8 2.32 15.05 4.83
C ALA A 8 2.35 16.54 5.15
N GLU A 9 2.51 17.37 4.12
CA GLU A 9 2.63 18.83 4.30
C GLU A 9 1.34 19.44 4.83
N PRO A 10 1.40 20.32 5.83
CA PRO A 10 0.21 20.97 6.37
C PRO A 10 -0.57 21.72 5.29
N GLY A 11 -1.91 21.57 5.34
CA GLY A 11 -2.80 22.26 4.42
C GLY A 11 -2.93 21.64 3.04
N ILE A 12 -2.24 20.55 2.76
CA ILE A 12 -2.29 19.84 1.48
C ILE A 12 -2.94 18.46 1.70
N PRO A 13 -4.01 18.14 0.94
CA PRO A 13 -4.76 16.88 1.17
C PRO A 13 -4.07 15.67 0.53
N MET A 14 -2.77 15.51 0.77
CA MET A 14 -1.97 14.45 0.19
C MET A 14 -1.01 13.85 1.20
N ILE A 15 -0.70 12.56 1.03
CA ILE A 15 0.39 11.88 1.73
C ILE A 15 1.26 11.23 0.66
N ILE A 16 2.57 11.46 0.73
CA ILE A 16 3.53 10.87 -0.19
C ILE A 16 4.42 9.92 0.59
N ILE A 17 4.53 8.69 0.08
CA ILE A 17 5.37 7.65 0.68
C ILE A 17 6.40 7.24 -0.35
N THR A 18 7.68 7.24 0.05
CA THR A 18 8.76 6.77 -0.82
C THR A 18 9.63 5.76 -0.09
N ARG A 19 10.11 4.77 -0.84
CA ARG A 19 11.10 3.82 -0.34
C ARG A 19 11.82 3.17 -1.50
N GLU A 20 13.13 2.98 -1.36
CA GLU A 20 13.91 2.20 -2.29
C GLU A 20 13.98 0.75 -1.80
N PHE A 21 13.77 -0.20 -2.72
CA PHE A 21 13.86 -1.63 -2.44
C PHE A 21 15.01 -2.24 -3.25
N ASP A 22 15.72 -3.16 -2.64
CA ASP A 22 16.85 -3.87 -3.27
C ASP A 22 16.32 -5.09 -4.02
N ALA A 23 15.56 -4.83 -5.08
CA ALA A 23 14.93 -5.85 -5.92
C ALA A 23 14.52 -5.23 -7.25
N PRO A 24 14.43 -6.01 -8.34
CA PRO A 24 13.99 -5.49 -9.63
C PRO A 24 12.52 -5.12 -9.59
N ARG A 25 12.14 -4.12 -10.40
CA ARG A 25 10.78 -3.55 -10.37
C ARG A 25 9.68 -4.58 -10.67
N GLU A 26 9.96 -5.55 -11.50
CA GLU A 26 9.01 -6.60 -11.85
C GLU A 26 8.66 -7.45 -10.62
N LEU A 27 9.64 -7.70 -9.77
CA LEU A 27 9.41 -8.46 -8.54
C LEU A 27 8.63 -7.63 -7.51
N VAL A 28 8.97 -6.34 -7.38
CA VAL A 28 8.23 -5.43 -6.50
C VAL A 28 6.78 -5.30 -6.98
N PHE A 29 6.59 -5.17 -8.30
CA PHE A 29 5.24 -5.12 -8.90
C PHE A 29 4.46 -6.40 -8.60
N ARG A 30 5.07 -7.56 -8.76
CA ARG A 30 4.43 -8.85 -8.47
C ARG A 30 4.01 -8.93 -7.01
N ALA A 31 4.85 -8.43 -6.08
CA ALA A 31 4.50 -8.42 -4.66
C ALA A 31 3.28 -7.55 -4.35
N HIS A 32 3.01 -6.53 -5.17
CA HIS A 32 1.85 -5.66 -5.02
C HIS A 32 0.58 -6.21 -5.69
N THR A 33 0.73 -7.09 -6.68
CA THR A 33 -0.40 -7.51 -7.52
C THR A 33 -0.80 -8.97 -7.34
N ASP A 34 0.03 -9.77 -6.69
CA ASP A 34 -0.26 -11.15 -6.36
C ASP A 34 -0.81 -11.20 -4.92
N PRO A 35 -2.08 -11.54 -4.71
CA PRO A 35 -2.66 -11.54 -3.35
C PRO A 35 -1.97 -12.51 -2.39
N ASP A 36 -1.40 -13.60 -2.89
CA ASP A 36 -0.66 -14.54 -2.04
C ASP A 36 0.63 -13.92 -1.50
N LEU A 37 1.22 -12.99 -2.22
CA LEU A 37 2.38 -12.23 -1.76
C LEU A 37 1.96 -11.02 -0.92
N LEU A 38 0.90 -10.34 -1.31
CA LEU A 38 0.40 -9.15 -0.63
C LEU A 38 0.13 -9.40 0.86
N VAL A 39 -0.48 -10.54 1.18
CA VAL A 39 -0.81 -10.90 2.58
C VAL A 39 0.43 -11.11 3.45
N GLN A 40 1.61 -11.27 2.84
CA GLN A 40 2.84 -11.51 3.58
C GLN A 40 3.54 -10.23 4.03
N TRP A 41 3.11 -9.06 3.55
CA TRP A 41 3.81 -7.82 3.90
C TRP A 41 2.93 -6.62 4.22
N LEU A 42 1.73 -6.55 3.67
CA LEU A 42 0.90 -5.34 3.81
C LEU A 42 0.29 -5.26 5.21
N GLY A 43 0.43 -4.11 5.84
CA GLY A 43 -0.14 -3.81 7.16
C GLY A 43 0.82 -3.98 8.31
N PRO A 44 0.40 -3.57 9.51
CA PRO A 44 1.20 -3.72 10.73
C PRO A 44 1.50 -5.19 11.04
N ARG A 45 2.62 -5.45 11.70
CA ARG A 45 3.06 -6.82 12.02
C ARG A 45 2.12 -7.57 12.95
N ASP A 46 1.37 -6.85 13.77
CA ASP A 46 0.45 -7.45 14.74
C ASP A 46 -0.96 -7.69 14.18
N LEU A 47 -1.17 -7.42 12.89
CA LEU A 47 -2.45 -7.68 12.22
C LEU A 47 -2.28 -8.76 11.14
N ALA A 48 -3.28 -9.63 11.03
CA ALA A 48 -3.34 -10.61 9.96
C ALA A 48 -4.16 -10.06 8.80
N LEU A 49 -3.66 -10.19 7.57
CA LEU A 49 -4.35 -9.72 6.39
C LEU A 49 -5.00 -10.89 5.65
N THR A 50 -6.28 -10.73 5.32
CA THR A 50 -7.03 -11.68 4.50
C THR A 50 -7.56 -10.94 3.28
N VAL A 51 -7.28 -11.45 2.08
CA VAL A 51 -7.76 -10.87 0.82
C VAL A 51 -8.80 -11.82 0.22
N ASP A 52 -10.02 -11.35 0.03
CA ASP A 52 -11.08 -12.14 -0.56
C ASP A 52 -11.43 -11.72 -1.99
N GLN A 53 -10.99 -10.56 -2.42
CA GLN A 53 -11.18 -10.07 -3.77
C GLN A 53 -9.99 -9.21 -4.19
N TYR A 54 -9.43 -9.50 -5.37
CA TYR A 54 -8.28 -8.74 -5.86
C TYR A 54 -8.16 -8.86 -7.38
N GLU A 55 -9.05 -8.14 -8.08
CA GLU A 55 -9.12 -8.17 -9.54
C GLU A 55 -8.18 -7.12 -10.13
N VAL A 56 -6.98 -7.53 -10.48
CA VAL A 56 -5.90 -6.63 -10.93
C VAL A 56 -6.06 -6.30 -12.40
N ARG A 57 -6.98 -5.39 -12.70
CA ARG A 57 -7.29 -4.93 -14.06
C ARG A 57 -8.08 -3.62 -13.97
N ASN A 58 -8.17 -2.91 -15.07
CA ASN A 58 -9.00 -1.70 -15.12
C ASN A 58 -10.44 -2.02 -14.69
N GLY A 59 -10.94 -1.25 -13.73
CA GLY A 59 -12.28 -1.44 -13.18
C GLY A 59 -12.40 -2.62 -12.23
N GLY A 60 -11.31 -3.35 -11.98
CA GLY A 60 -11.34 -4.48 -11.05
C GLY A 60 -11.47 -4.03 -9.62
N ALA A 61 -12.25 -4.77 -8.84
CA ALA A 61 -12.46 -4.48 -7.42
C ALA A 61 -11.46 -5.25 -6.55
N TRP A 62 -11.14 -4.66 -5.40
CA TRP A 62 -10.35 -5.34 -4.39
C TRP A 62 -10.97 -5.14 -3.01
N HIS A 63 -10.75 -6.11 -2.13
CA HIS A 63 -11.22 -6.06 -0.75
C HIS A 63 -10.29 -6.88 0.12
N TYR A 64 -9.89 -6.32 1.26
CA TYR A 64 -9.15 -7.08 2.27
C TYR A 64 -9.52 -6.64 3.68
N VAL A 65 -9.17 -7.49 4.64
CA VAL A 65 -9.51 -7.29 6.04
C VAL A 65 -8.25 -7.54 6.88
N ASN A 66 -7.97 -6.61 7.78
CA ASN A 66 -6.99 -6.79 8.85
C ASN A 66 -7.71 -7.30 10.08
N THR A 67 -7.13 -8.28 10.77
CA THR A 67 -7.68 -8.85 11.99
C THR A 67 -6.61 -8.77 13.09
N ASP A 68 -6.98 -8.25 14.26
CA ASP A 68 -6.05 -8.18 15.39
C ASP A 68 -6.12 -9.44 16.25
N ALA A 69 -5.29 -9.50 17.29
CA ALA A 69 -5.19 -10.66 18.17
C ALA A 69 -6.48 -10.92 18.97
N GLU A 70 -7.35 -9.92 19.09
CA GLU A 70 -8.60 -10.01 19.84
C GLU A 70 -9.78 -10.34 18.93
N GLY A 71 -9.53 -10.51 17.62
CA GLY A 71 -10.56 -10.85 16.65
C GLY A 71 -11.29 -9.65 16.07
N ASN A 72 -10.87 -8.42 16.39
CA ASN A 72 -11.44 -7.22 15.76
C ASN A 72 -10.99 -7.15 14.30
N THR A 73 -11.91 -6.76 13.43
CA THR A 73 -11.65 -6.70 11.98
C THR A 73 -11.77 -5.28 11.46
N TYR A 74 -10.93 -4.98 10.47
CA TYR A 74 -10.88 -3.67 9.81
C TYR A 74 -10.87 -3.91 8.31
N GLY A 75 -11.98 -3.61 7.64
CA GLY A 75 -12.15 -3.85 6.21
C GLY A 75 -11.78 -2.64 5.37
N PHE A 76 -11.22 -2.92 4.20
CA PHE A 76 -10.82 -1.92 3.22
C PHE A 76 -11.20 -2.41 1.83
N HIS A 77 -11.63 -1.51 0.97
CA HIS A 77 -11.97 -1.85 -0.40
C HIS A 77 -11.68 -0.70 -1.34
N GLY A 78 -11.69 -1.01 -2.61
CA GLY A 78 -11.49 -0.04 -3.67
C GLY A 78 -11.59 -0.65 -5.05
N VAL A 79 -11.20 0.16 -6.04
CA VAL A 79 -11.26 -0.21 -7.47
C VAL A 79 -9.97 0.24 -8.13
N PHE A 80 -9.44 -0.59 -9.02
CA PHE A 80 -8.30 -0.21 -9.86
C PHE A 80 -8.77 0.64 -11.04
N HIS A 81 -7.99 1.65 -11.39
CA HIS A 81 -8.22 2.53 -12.53
C HIS A 81 -7.05 2.40 -13.51
N GLY A 82 -7.34 1.96 -14.73
CA GLY A 82 -6.33 1.54 -15.67
C GLY A 82 -5.79 0.16 -15.31
N ASP A 83 -5.21 -0.54 -16.28
CA ASP A 83 -4.57 -1.82 -16.00
C ASP A 83 -3.28 -1.58 -15.22
N PRO A 84 -3.11 -2.16 -14.04
CA PRO A 84 -1.88 -1.97 -13.28
C PRO A 84 -0.63 -2.39 -14.05
N SER A 85 0.41 -1.60 -13.92
CA SER A 85 1.73 -1.87 -14.50
C SER A 85 2.80 -1.34 -13.55
N PRO A 86 4.07 -1.71 -13.74
CA PRO A 86 5.14 -1.11 -12.93
C PRO A 86 5.23 0.41 -13.04
N ASP A 87 4.74 0.99 -14.14
CA ASP A 87 4.74 2.44 -14.32
C ASP A 87 3.62 3.13 -13.54
N ALA A 88 2.52 2.43 -13.28
CA ALA A 88 1.40 3.03 -12.55
C ALA A 88 0.45 1.96 -11.99
N ILE A 89 0.23 2.02 -10.69
CA ILE A 89 -0.86 1.29 -10.02
C ILE A 89 -1.75 2.38 -9.44
N VAL A 90 -2.92 2.57 -10.03
CA VAL A 90 -3.89 3.58 -9.60
C VAL A 90 -5.11 2.89 -9.02
N GLN A 91 -5.47 3.24 -7.80
CA GLN A 91 -6.60 2.61 -7.12
C GLN A 91 -7.25 3.56 -6.13
N THR A 92 -8.53 3.38 -5.91
CA THR A 92 -9.21 4.02 -4.80
C THR A 92 -9.02 3.18 -3.54
N PHE A 93 -9.11 3.84 -2.39
CA PHE A 93 -8.95 3.20 -1.08
C PHE A 93 -9.97 3.79 -0.13
N GLU A 94 -10.76 2.92 0.48
CA GLU A 94 -11.79 3.33 1.45
C GLU A 94 -11.77 2.38 2.63
N PHE A 95 -11.70 2.96 3.84
CA PHE A 95 -11.86 2.19 5.07
C PHE A 95 -13.36 2.00 5.34
N GLU A 96 -13.79 0.77 5.55
CA GLU A 96 -15.21 0.45 5.72
C GLU A 96 -15.80 1.00 7.01
N GLY A 97 -14.95 1.32 7.99
CA GLY A 97 -15.38 2.00 9.22
C GLY A 97 -15.68 3.48 9.05
N ALA A 98 -15.34 4.07 7.91
CA ALA A 98 -15.57 5.48 7.59
C ALA A 98 -16.09 5.61 6.15
N PRO A 99 -17.29 5.09 5.86
CA PRO A 99 -17.79 5.08 4.49
C PRO A 99 -17.95 6.48 3.90
N GLY A 100 -17.66 6.62 2.62
CA GLY A 100 -17.74 7.88 1.92
C GLY A 100 -16.45 8.70 1.95
N HIS A 101 -15.44 8.28 2.70
CA HIS A 101 -14.13 8.94 2.76
C HIS A 101 -13.14 8.14 1.94
N VAL A 102 -12.98 8.52 0.69
CA VAL A 102 -12.19 7.78 -0.30
C VAL A 102 -10.93 8.56 -0.63
N CYS A 103 -9.79 7.88 -0.66
CA CYS A 103 -8.59 8.48 -1.22
C CYS A 103 -8.20 7.78 -2.52
N LEU A 104 -7.49 8.53 -3.38
CA LEU A 104 -6.94 7.99 -4.62
C LEU A 104 -5.46 7.74 -4.40
N GLN A 105 -5.02 6.51 -4.62
CA GLN A 105 -3.61 6.12 -4.46
C GLN A 105 -3.00 5.87 -5.83
N SER A 106 -1.85 6.49 -6.08
CA SER A 106 -1.08 6.29 -7.30
C SER A 106 0.33 5.86 -6.91
N THR A 107 0.73 4.68 -7.35
CA THR A 107 2.04 4.13 -7.04
C THR A 107 2.85 3.95 -8.31
N THR A 108 4.10 4.41 -8.30
CA THR A 108 5.04 4.21 -9.40
C THR A 108 6.24 3.42 -8.89
N LEU A 109 6.77 2.54 -9.74
CA LEU A 109 7.93 1.71 -9.44
C LEU A 109 9.00 2.00 -10.48
N ALA A 110 10.01 2.79 -10.11
CA ALA A 110 11.08 3.17 -11.02
C ALA A 110 12.30 2.27 -10.81
N GLY A 111 12.67 1.51 -11.84
CA GLY A 111 13.84 0.63 -11.77
C GLY A 111 15.14 1.40 -11.98
N ARG A 112 16.16 1.05 -11.20
CA ARG A 112 17.46 1.69 -11.28
C ARG A 112 18.55 0.72 -10.78
N GLY A 113 19.28 0.13 -11.72
CA GLY A 113 20.42 -0.72 -11.38
C GLY A 113 20.06 -1.93 -10.51
N GLY A 114 18.96 -2.61 -10.82
CA GLY A 114 18.52 -3.77 -10.03
C GLY A 114 17.76 -3.41 -8.77
N LYS A 115 17.59 -2.12 -8.50
CA LYS A 115 16.81 -1.60 -7.38
C LYS A 115 15.54 -0.93 -7.89
N THR A 116 14.60 -0.69 -7.00
CA THR A 116 13.33 -0.06 -7.33
C THR A 116 13.04 1.08 -6.36
N LEU A 117 12.77 2.26 -6.90
CA LEU A 117 12.23 3.35 -6.09
C LEU A 117 10.71 3.32 -6.21
N MET A 118 10.05 3.06 -5.09
CA MET A 118 8.59 3.12 -4.99
C MET A 118 8.18 4.51 -4.52
N ARG A 119 7.23 5.11 -5.21
CA ARG A 119 6.62 6.37 -4.78
C ARG A 119 5.11 6.21 -4.84
N SER A 120 4.46 6.39 -3.72
CA SER A 120 3.01 6.29 -3.61
C SER A 120 2.45 7.63 -3.16
N VAL A 121 1.47 8.13 -3.90
CA VAL A 121 0.78 9.39 -3.59
C VAL A 121 -0.66 9.07 -3.27
N SER A 122 -1.10 9.43 -2.07
CA SER A 122 -2.51 9.32 -1.67
C SER A 122 -3.12 10.69 -1.66
N SER A 123 -4.17 10.89 -2.47
CA SER A 123 -4.90 12.16 -2.56
C SER A 123 -6.25 12.00 -1.88
N PHE A 124 -6.53 12.86 -0.90
CA PHE A 124 -7.72 12.79 -0.07
C PHE A 124 -8.77 13.80 -0.53
N GLN A 125 -10.03 13.59 -0.14
CA GLN A 125 -11.13 14.49 -0.49
C GLN A 125 -11.01 15.86 0.19
N SER A 126 -10.32 15.89 1.34
CA SER A 126 -10.13 17.11 2.11
C SER A 126 -8.85 17.03 2.93
N VAL A 127 -8.39 18.19 3.42
CA VAL A 127 -7.28 18.24 4.37
C VAL A 127 -7.67 17.53 5.67
N GLU A 128 -8.93 17.66 6.08
CA GLU A 128 -9.44 17.01 7.29
C GLU A 128 -9.35 15.50 7.22
N ASP A 129 -9.69 14.91 6.06
CA ASP A 129 -9.56 13.47 5.84
C ASP A 129 -8.10 13.04 5.89
N ARG A 130 -7.20 13.82 5.28
CA ARG A 130 -5.77 13.56 5.31
C ARG A 130 -5.24 13.59 6.74
N ASP A 131 -5.63 14.60 7.50
CA ASP A 131 -5.19 14.74 8.90
C ASP A 131 -5.74 13.61 9.78
N ALA A 132 -6.96 13.16 9.53
CA ALA A 132 -7.54 12.02 10.24
C ALA A 132 -6.74 10.73 9.96
N MET A 133 -6.29 10.53 8.73
CA MET A 133 -5.46 9.38 8.36
C MET A 133 -4.13 9.41 9.12
N VAL A 134 -3.46 10.56 9.16
CA VAL A 134 -2.20 10.72 9.90
C VAL A 134 -2.44 10.45 11.38
N ALA A 135 -3.51 10.98 11.95
CA ALA A 135 -3.83 10.81 13.36
C ALA A 135 -4.22 9.38 13.73
N SER A 136 -4.59 8.55 12.75
CA SER A 136 -4.99 7.16 13.00
C SER A 136 -3.82 6.24 13.34
N GLY A 137 -2.57 6.73 13.25
CA GLY A 137 -1.39 5.91 13.47
C GLY A 137 -0.94 5.13 12.24
N MET A 138 -1.35 5.57 11.05
CA MET A 138 -1.00 4.90 9.79
C MET A 138 0.51 4.80 9.56
N GLU A 139 1.30 5.69 10.15
CA GLU A 139 2.75 5.69 9.97
C GLU A 139 3.38 4.38 10.42
N ARG A 140 2.94 3.82 11.54
CA ARG A 140 3.44 2.54 12.02
C ARG A 140 3.16 1.43 11.00
N GLY A 141 1.93 1.39 10.46
CA GLY A 141 1.56 0.41 9.45
C GLY A 141 2.37 0.55 8.17
N VAL A 142 2.62 1.78 7.75
CA VAL A 142 3.43 2.07 6.55
C VAL A 142 4.88 1.63 6.75
N HIS A 143 5.48 1.95 7.90
CA HIS A 143 6.85 1.52 8.20
C HIS A 143 6.95 0.00 8.31
N ASP A 144 6.02 -0.65 9.00
CA ASP A 144 5.98 -2.10 9.11
C ASP A 144 5.84 -2.75 7.73
N SER A 145 4.93 -2.24 6.90
CA SER A 145 4.72 -2.76 5.54
C SER A 145 6.00 -2.66 4.71
N GLY A 146 6.68 -1.52 4.76
CA GLY A 146 7.93 -1.33 4.02
C GLY A 146 9.02 -2.31 4.45
N GLU A 147 9.18 -2.52 5.75
CA GLU A 147 10.16 -3.46 6.27
C GLU A 147 9.81 -4.91 5.93
N ARG A 148 8.54 -5.27 6.06
CA ARG A 148 8.06 -6.61 5.73
C ARG A 148 8.22 -6.90 4.23
N LEU A 149 7.93 -5.91 3.37
CA LEU A 149 8.12 -6.06 1.93
C LEU A 149 9.60 -6.27 1.60
N ALA A 150 10.50 -5.50 2.23
CA ALA A 150 11.94 -5.69 2.02
C ALA A 150 12.38 -7.10 2.43
N GLU A 151 11.88 -7.61 3.54
CA GLU A 151 12.16 -8.98 3.99
C GLU A 151 11.64 -10.02 3.01
N LEU A 152 10.41 -9.85 2.51
CA LEU A 152 9.83 -10.76 1.53
C LEU A 152 10.64 -10.78 0.24
N LEU A 153 11.01 -9.59 -0.27
CA LEU A 153 11.79 -9.49 -1.50
C LEU A 153 13.15 -10.18 -1.35
N ALA A 154 13.78 -10.06 -0.19
CA ALA A 154 15.04 -10.76 0.09
C ALA A 154 14.84 -12.28 0.05
N ARG A 155 13.77 -12.80 0.64
CA ARG A 155 13.47 -14.23 0.62
C ARG A 155 13.20 -14.73 -0.81
N LEU A 156 12.47 -13.97 -1.60
CA LEU A 156 12.13 -14.37 -2.98
C LEU A 156 13.35 -14.41 -3.88
N GLN A 157 14.35 -13.58 -3.62
CA GLN A 157 15.60 -13.56 -4.41
C GLN A 157 16.61 -14.60 -3.94
N ALA A 158 16.47 -15.10 -2.72
CA ALA A 158 17.38 -16.10 -2.17
C ALA A 158 17.01 -17.53 -2.57
N SER A 159 15.82 -17.74 -3.12
CA SER A 159 15.34 -19.08 -3.49
C SER A 159 15.56 -19.44 -4.94
#